data_ddcfdffef194d0aa82a7dad453bb414f
#
_entry.id   ddcfdffef194d0aa82a7dad453bb414f
#
_cell.length_a   1.000
_cell.length_b   1.000
_cell.length_c   1.000
_cell.angle_alpha   90.00
_cell.angle_beta   90.00
_cell.angle_gamma   90.00
#
_symmetry.space_group_name_H-M   'P 1'
#
loop_
_entity.id
_entity.type
_entity.pdbx_description
1 polymer ?
#
loop_
_entity_poly.entity_id
_entity_poly.type
_entity_poly.pdbx_seq_one_letter_code
_entity_poly.pdbx_strand_id
1 'polypeptide(L)'
;IRFSMNRDVERMLTVTAETYHPKLKTLRPIMHMGEGMRSIYMLSLLETYAQAKEREPGLVLVEEPEIFLHPKMQKVAGDILYQLSKKNQVMFSTHSSNLLANFSSRQIRQIILDDEAYSIAKERTNIGAILDDLGYNAADLMNVDFVFIVEGKQDKYRLPMLLEHYYSDIHSEDGRLNRISIL
;
A
#
# COMPACT_ATOMS: atom_id res chain seq x y z
N ILE A 1 46.87 13.06 -34.42
CA ILE A 1 46.19 12.93 -33.14
C ILE A 1 44.80 13.55 -33.33
N ARG A 2 43.75 12.74 -33.21
CA ARG A 2 42.35 13.16 -33.33
C ARG A 2 41.74 13.18 -31.92
N PHE A 3 41.40 14.37 -31.41
CA PHE A 3 40.66 14.53 -30.18
C PHE A 3 39.16 14.42 -30.49
N SER A 4 38.49 13.40 -29.98
CA SER A 4 37.03 13.36 -29.96
C SER A 4 36.54 13.73 -28.55
N MET A 5 35.78 14.81 -28.48
CA MET A 5 35.11 15.20 -27.22
C MET A 5 33.75 14.50 -27.22
N ASN A 6 33.59 13.55 -26.30
CA ASN A 6 32.28 12.93 -26.05
C ASN A 6 31.45 13.90 -25.20
N ARG A 7 30.52 14.60 -25.84
CA ARG A 7 29.60 15.52 -25.15
C ARG A 7 28.40 14.73 -24.66
N ASP A 8 28.59 14.03 -23.58
CA ASP A 8 27.49 13.36 -22.87
C ASP A 8 26.79 14.43 -22.00
N VAL A 9 25.95 15.24 -22.64
CA VAL A 9 25.24 16.37 -22.00
C VAL A 9 24.33 15.85 -20.88
N GLU A 10 23.81 14.62 -20.99
CA GLU A 10 22.98 14.00 -19.97
C GLU A 10 23.73 13.78 -18.65
N ARG A 11 25.04 13.52 -18.68
CA ARG A 11 25.88 13.40 -17.49
C ARG A 11 26.22 14.72 -16.82
N MET A 12 26.01 15.84 -17.52
CA MET A 12 26.24 17.18 -16.97
C MET A 12 25.00 17.80 -16.35
N LEU A 13 23.82 17.23 -16.58
CA LEU A 13 22.57 17.70 -16.04
C LEU A 13 22.23 16.95 -14.75
N THR A 14 22.22 17.66 -13.65
CA THR A 14 21.69 17.15 -12.39
C THR A 14 20.29 17.70 -12.18
N VAL A 15 19.29 16.80 -12.16
CA VAL A 15 17.91 17.16 -11.85
C VAL A 15 17.67 16.87 -10.36
N THR A 16 17.36 17.90 -9.59
CA THR A 16 17.01 17.78 -8.20
C THR A 16 15.50 17.96 -8.04
N ALA A 17 14.82 16.94 -7.55
CA ALA A 17 13.42 17.06 -7.18
C ALA A 17 13.31 17.69 -5.78
N GLU A 18 12.49 18.73 -5.68
CA GLU A 18 12.27 19.46 -4.44
C GLU A 18 10.78 19.49 -4.09
N THR A 19 10.45 19.46 -2.81
CA THR A 19 9.09 19.59 -2.31
C THR A 19 8.97 20.80 -1.41
N TYR A 20 7.81 21.47 -1.48
CA TYR A 20 7.50 22.60 -0.62
C TYR A 20 7.09 22.14 0.78
N HIS A 21 7.76 22.64 1.80
CA HIS A 21 7.40 22.35 3.19
C HIS A 21 6.52 23.49 3.75
N PRO A 22 5.20 23.27 3.97
CA PRO A 22 4.25 24.35 4.30
C PRO A 22 4.59 25.12 5.57
N LYS A 23 5.04 24.41 6.63
CA LYS A 23 5.36 25.03 7.92
C LYS A 23 6.64 25.87 7.87
N LEU A 24 7.62 25.46 7.08
CA LEU A 24 8.90 26.15 6.97
C LEU A 24 8.93 27.14 5.81
N LYS A 25 7.91 27.12 4.95
CA LYS A 25 7.81 27.96 3.74
C LYS A 25 9.05 27.90 2.85
N THR A 26 9.68 26.73 2.78
CA THR A 26 10.91 26.51 2.00
C THR A 26 10.78 25.30 1.11
N LEU A 27 11.51 25.31 -0.01
CA LEU A 27 11.75 24.11 -0.83
C LEU A 27 12.83 23.27 -0.16
N ARG A 28 12.63 21.96 -0.18
CA ARG A 28 13.59 20.97 0.32
C ARG A 28 13.80 19.87 -0.70
N PRO A 29 15.05 19.51 -0.99
CA PRO A 29 15.35 18.37 -1.83
C PRO A 29 14.76 17.10 -1.23
N ILE A 30 14.13 16.27 -2.09
CA ILE A 30 13.52 14.99 -1.67
C ILE A 30 14.54 14.06 -1.03
N MET A 31 15.80 14.16 -1.45
CA MET A 31 16.90 13.40 -0.86
C MET A 31 17.12 13.69 0.63
N HIS A 32 16.67 14.84 1.13
CA HIS A 32 16.74 15.21 2.56
C HIS A 32 15.49 14.77 3.36
N MET A 33 14.54 14.11 2.72
CA MET A 33 13.38 13.55 3.40
C MET A 33 13.68 12.15 3.96
N GLY A 34 12.92 11.75 4.97
CA GLY A 34 12.95 10.36 5.45
C GLY A 34 12.58 9.36 4.36
N GLU A 35 13.11 8.15 4.44
CA GLU A 35 12.97 7.11 3.41
C GLU A 35 11.52 6.79 3.08
N GLY A 36 10.63 6.71 4.07
CA GLY A 36 9.20 6.51 3.83
C GLY A 36 8.56 7.60 2.96
N MET A 37 8.91 8.87 3.17
CA MET A 37 8.40 9.96 2.32
C MET A 37 8.96 9.88 0.90
N ARG A 38 10.20 9.45 0.74
CA ARG A 38 10.79 9.21 -0.59
C ARG A 38 10.07 8.08 -1.33
N SER A 39 9.74 6.99 -0.63
CA SER A 39 8.99 5.87 -1.20
C SER A 39 7.61 6.31 -1.70
N ILE A 40 6.86 7.05 -0.90
CA ILE A 40 5.55 7.61 -1.31
C ILE A 40 5.70 8.55 -2.49
N TYR A 41 6.71 9.41 -2.48
CA TYR A 41 6.95 10.30 -3.62
C TYR A 41 7.22 9.52 -4.90
N MET A 42 8.06 8.49 -4.85
CA MET A 42 8.36 7.65 -6.02
C MET A 42 7.12 6.93 -6.54
N LEU A 43 6.29 6.37 -5.66
CA LEU A 43 5.03 5.74 -6.04
C LEU A 43 4.06 6.75 -6.68
N SER A 44 3.93 7.96 -6.11
CA SER A 44 3.08 9.01 -6.67
C SER A 44 3.59 9.51 -8.03
N LEU A 45 4.91 9.56 -8.22
CA LEU A 45 5.51 9.91 -9.51
C LEU A 45 5.21 8.83 -10.56
N LEU A 46 5.32 7.56 -10.19
CA LEU A 46 4.96 6.42 -11.05
C LEU A 46 3.47 6.46 -11.42
N GLU A 47 2.59 6.76 -10.46
CA GLU A 47 1.16 6.91 -10.71
C GLU A 47 0.90 8.03 -11.72
N THR A 48 1.47 9.23 -11.49
CA THR A 48 1.33 10.37 -12.39
C THR A 48 1.84 10.04 -13.80
N TYR A 49 2.98 9.37 -13.87
CA TYR A 49 3.58 8.94 -15.14
C TYR A 49 2.71 7.90 -15.86
N ALA A 50 2.13 6.95 -15.15
CA ALA A 50 1.26 5.92 -15.71
C ALA A 50 -0.09 6.47 -16.18
N GLN A 51 -0.56 7.59 -15.62
CA GLN A 51 -1.81 8.24 -15.99
C GLN A 51 -1.66 9.16 -17.21
N ALA A 52 -0.46 9.43 -17.69
CA ALA A 52 -0.24 10.26 -18.88
C ALA A 52 -1.02 9.70 -20.08
N LYS A 53 -1.70 10.61 -20.82
CA LYS A 53 -2.69 10.24 -21.87
C LYS A 53 -2.10 9.46 -23.05
N GLU A 54 -0.84 9.69 -23.36
CA GLU A 54 -0.17 9.16 -24.55
C GLU A 54 0.62 7.87 -24.29
N ARG A 55 0.42 7.25 -23.11
CA ARG A 55 1.23 6.11 -22.72
C ARG A 55 0.49 4.78 -22.90
N GLU A 56 1.16 3.84 -23.52
CA GLU A 56 0.74 2.44 -23.58
C GLU A 56 0.81 1.78 -22.19
N PRO A 57 -0.13 0.86 -21.89
CA PRO A 57 -0.09 0.06 -20.67
C PRO A 57 1.23 -0.72 -20.58
N GLY A 58 1.78 -0.78 -19.37
CA GLY A 58 3.04 -1.46 -19.11
C GLY A 58 2.97 -2.42 -17.93
N LEU A 59 4.07 -3.12 -17.68
CA LEU A 59 4.31 -3.93 -16.50
C LEU A 59 5.07 -3.10 -15.48
N VAL A 60 4.53 -3.02 -14.26
CA VAL A 60 5.14 -2.34 -13.12
C VAL A 60 5.46 -3.39 -12.07
N LEU A 61 6.74 -3.53 -11.75
CA LEU A 61 7.23 -4.42 -10.71
C LEU A 61 7.75 -3.58 -9.55
N VAL A 62 7.26 -3.87 -8.34
CA VAL A 62 7.66 -3.16 -7.11
C VAL A 62 8.00 -4.19 -6.04
N GLU A 63 9.14 -4.03 -5.41
CA GLU A 63 9.55 -4.88 -4.30
C GLU A 63 9.36 -4.11 -2.99
N GLU A 64 8.66 -4.75 -2.04
CA GLU A 64 8.46 -4.25 -0.68
C GLU A 64 8.11 -2.74 -0.61
N PRO A 65 7.03 -2.28 -1.26
CA PRO A 65 6.70 -0.85 -1.32
C PRO A 65 6.43 -0.23 0.07
N GLU A 66 6.21 -1.06 1.07
CA GLU A 66 5.97 -0.65 2.46
C GLU A 66 7.23 -0.43 3.30
N ILE A 67 8.41 -0.80 2.81
CA ILE A 67 9.65 -0.60 3.56
C ILE A 67 9.77 0.86 4.01
N PHE A 68 10.06 1.05 5.29
CA PHE A 68 10.16 2.36 5.97
C PHE A 68 8.85 3.16 6.06
N LEU A 69 7.70 2.60 5.63
CA LEU A 69 6.42 3.29 5.72
C LEU A 69 5.75 3.06 7.08
N HIS A 70 5.34 4.16 7.72
CA HIS A 70 4.41 4.07 8.84
C HIS A 70 3.08 3.42 8.39
N PRO A 71 2.37 2.61 9.22
CA PRO A 71 1.15 1.92 8.83
C PRO A 71 0.10 2.76 8.10
N LYS A 72 -0.07 4.02 8.49
CA LYS A 72 -0.96 4.95 7.76
C LYS A 72 -0.51 5.20 6.32
N MET A 73 0.80 5.27 6.09
CA MET A 73 1.36 5.49 4.75
C MET A 73 1.35 4.23 3.90
N GLN A 74 1.34 3.04 4.51
CA GLN A 74 1.18 1.78 3.80
C GLN A 74 -0.20 1.70 3.11
N LYS A 75 -1.25 2.23 3.74
CA LYS A 75 -2.57 2.35 3.10
C LYS A 75 -2.52 3.25 1.86
N VAL A 76 -1.85 4.41 1.96
CA VAL A 76 -1.66 5.33 0.83
C VAL A 76 -0.89 4.64 -0.30
N ALA A 77 0.17 3.89 0.02
CA ALA A 77 0.91 3.10 -0.97
C ALA A 77 0.01 2.07 -1.66
N GLY A 78 -0.83 1.36 -0.90
CA GLY A 78 -1.81 0.41 -1.44
C GLY A 78 -2.80 1.07 -2.41
N ASP A 79 -3.31 2.26 -2.07
CA ASP A 79 -4.21 3.02 -2.93
C ASP A 79 -3.53 3.45 -4.23
N ILE A 80 -2.28 3.91 -4.17
CA ILE A 80 -1.49 4.27 -5.35
C ILE A 80 -1.26 3.04 -6.25
N LEU A 81 -0.85 1.90 -5.68
CA LEU A 81 -0.66 0.65 -6.43
C LEU A 81 -1.96 0.19 -7.10
N TYR A 82 -3.09 0.33 -6.39
CA TYR A 82 -4.39 0.04 -6.96
C TYR A 82 -4.74 0.97 -8.13
N GLN A 83 -4.48 2.28 -8.01
CA GLN A 83 -4.70 3.22 -9.12
C GLN A 83 -3.80 2.90 -10.32
N LEU A 84 -2.53 2.57 -10.08
CA LEU A 84 -1.59 2.10 -11.11
C LEU A 84 -2.14 0.88 -11.86
N SER A 85 -2.77 -0.06 -11.15
CA SER A 85 -3.28 -1.31 -11.73
C SER A 85 -4.47 -1.11 -12.67
N LYS A 86 -5.13 0.05 -12.66
CA LYS A 86 -6.25 0.34 -13.59
C LYS A 86 -5.83 0.42 -15.05
N LYS A 87 -4.58 0.78 -15.31
CA LYS A 87 -4.04 0.94 -16.67
C LYS A 87 -2.83 0.05 -16.95
N ASN A 88 -2.21 -0.52 -15.92
CA ASN A 88 -0.99 -1.29 -16.04
C ASN A 88 -1.17 -2.66 -15.39
N GLN A 89 -0.35 -3.61 -15.79
CA GLN A 89 -0.15 -4.81 -15.01
C GLN A 89 0.81 -4.50 -13.86
N VAL A 90 0.33 -4.60 -12.62
CA VAL A 90 1.13 -4.32 -11.42
C VAL A 90 1.38 -5.62 -10.68
N MET A 91 2.63 -5.87 -10.33
CA MET A 91 3.05 -6.96 -9.46
C MET A 91 3.97 -6.40 -8.39
N PHE A 92 3.72 -6.76 -7.14
CA PHE A 92 4.59 -6.35 -6.05
C PHE A 92 4.72 -7.46 -4.99
N SER A 93 5.86 -7.49 -4.31
CA SER A 93 6.06 -8.31 -3.11
C SER A 93 5.73 -7.50 -1.87
N THR A 94 5.27 -8.16 -0.81
CA THR A 94 4.98 -7.50 0.47
C THR A 94 4.93 -8.49 1.62
N HIS A 95 5.35 -8.03 2.80
CA HIS A 95 5.12 -8.68 4.09
C HIS A 95 4.10 -7.90 4.95
N SER A 96 3.45 -6.88 4.41
CA SER A 96 2.52 -6.02 5.14
C SER A 96 1.07 -6.51 5.05
N SER A 97 0.48 -6.85 6.18
CA SER A 97 -0.96 -7.11 6.30
C SER A 97 -1.81 -5.90 5.87
N ASN A 98 -1.33 -4.68 6.11
CA ASN A 98 -2.02 -3.45 5.72
C ASN A 98 -2.15 -3.30 4.19
N LEU A 99 -1.14 -3.76 3.43
CA LEU A 99 -1.23 -3.81 1.98
C LEU A 99 -2.13 -4.95 1.51
N LEU A 100 -1.99 -6.14 2.10
CA LEU A 100 -2.80 -7.32 1.74
C LEU A 100 -4.30 -7.07 1.92
N ALA A 101 -4.71 -6.29 2.92
CA ALA A 101 -6.10 -5.97 3.18
C ALA A 101 -6.82 -5.26 2.02
N ASN A 102 -6.09 -4.61 1.12
CA ASN A 102 -6.64 -3.92 -0.05
C ASN A 102 -6.89 -4.83 -1.27
N PHE A 103 -6.47 -6.10 -1.19
CA PHE A 103 -6.50 -7.03 -2.32
C PHE A 103 -7.32 -8.28 -2.02
N SER A 104 -7.97 -8.82 -3.05
CA SER A 104 -8.72 -10.07 -2.94
C SER A 104 -7.76 -11.28 -3.00
N SER A 105 -8.20 -12.42 -2.45
CA SER A 105 -7.44 -13.68 -2.50
C SER A 105 -7.06 -14.13 -3.92
N ARG A 106 -7.80 -13.67 -4.95
CA ARG A 106 -7.50 -13.97 -6.36
C ARG A 106 -6.28 -13.22 -6.87
N GLN A 107 -5.96 -12.09 -6.26
CA GLN A 107 -4.84 -11.22 -6.63
C GLN A 107 -3.56 -11.58 -5.86
N ILE A 108 -3.69 -12.34 -4.77
CA ILE A 108 -2.58 -12.71 -3.90
C ILE A 108 -1.99 -14.05 -4.34
N ARG A 109 -0.67 -14.14 -4.31
CA ARG A 109 0.10 -15.37 -4.49
C ARG A 109 1.03 -15.50 -3.29
N GLN A 110 0.87 -16.58 -2.54
CA GLN A 110 1.76 -16.88 -1.42
C GLN A 110 2.99 -17.63 -1.96
N ILE A 111 4.16 -17.12 -1.64
CA ILE A 111 5.43 -17.79 -1.96
C ILE A 111 5.87 -18.53 -0.71
N ILE A 112 6.06 -19.82 -0.82
CA ILE A 112 6.56 -20.69 0.25
C ILE A 112 7.74 -21.52 -0.24
N LEU A 113 8.49 -22.08 0.69
CA LEU A 113 9.46 -23.11 0.38
C LEU A 113 8.78 -24.48 0.41
N ASP A 114 9.11 -25.33 -0.55
CA ASP A 114 8.75 -26.75 -0.52
C ASP A 114 9.74 -27.56 0.34
N ASP A 115 9.51 -28.87 0.43
CA ASP A 115 10.35 -29.77 1.24
C ASP A 115 11.80 -29.87 0.73
N GLU A 116 12.05 -29.50 -0.53
CA GLU A 116 13.37 -29.46 -1.16
C GLU A 116 14.00 -28.05 -1.14
N ALA A 117 13.37 -27.12 -0.41
CA ALA A 117 13.77 -25.71 -0.29
C ALA A 117 13.70 -24.89 -1.60
N TYR A 118 12.87 -25.29 -2.55
CA TYR A 118 12.53 -24.48 -3.71
C TYR A 118 11.34 -23.56 -3.41
N SER A 119 11.41 -22.35 -3.95
CA SER A 119 10.28 -21.40 -3.85
C SER A 119 9.15 -21.81 -4.78
N ILE A 120 7.98 -22.03 -4.23
CA ILE A 120 6.75 -22.33 -4.98
C ILE A 120 5.69 -21.28 -4.73
N ALA A 121 4.91 -20.96 -5.77
CA ALA A 121 3.79 -20.03 -5.68
C ALA A 121 2.48 -20.79 -5.47
N LYS A 122 1.82 -20.57 -4.34
CA LYS A 122 0.48 -21.10 -4.07
C LYS A 122 -0.58 -20.11 -4.55
N GLU A 123 -1.52 -20.63 -5.33
CA GLU A 123 -2.70 -19.89 -5.77
C GLU A 123 -3.88 -20.14 -4.82
N ARG A 124 -4.76 -19.12 -4.72
CA ARG A 124 -6.02 -19.21 -3.98
C ARG A 124 -5.87 -19.60 -2.51
N THR A 125 -4.79 -19.17 -1.88
CA THR A 125 -4.60 -19.39 -0.45
C THR A 125 -5.65 -18.59 0.33
N ASN A 126 -6.15 -19.16 1.43
CA ASN A 126 -7.01 -18.44 2.35
C ASN A 126 -6.22 -17.28 2.96
N ILE A 127 -6.77 -16.07 2.93
CA ILE A 127 -6.13 -14.88 3.51
C ILE A 127 -5.77 -15.12 4.98
N GLY A 128 -6.64 -15.80 5.75
CA GLY A 128 -6.35 -16.16 7.13
C GLY A 128 -5.06 -16.98 7.27
N ALA A 129 -4.88 -18.00 6.43
CA ALA A 129 -3.66 -18.82 6.45
C ALA A 129 -2.41 -18.03 6.06
N ILE A 130 -2.51 -17.07 5.12
CA ILE A 130 -1.40 -16.18 4.78
C ILE A 130 -1.00 -15.31 5.96
N LEU A 131 -1.99 -14.83 6.70
CA LEU A 131 -1.78 -13.94 7.81
C LEU A 131 -1.19 -14.68 9.03
N ASP A 132 -1.67 -15.90 9.28
CA ASP A 132 -1.08 -16.79 10.29
C ASP A 132 0.39 -17.09 9.96
N ASP A 133 0.72 -17.33 8.68
CA ASP A 133 2.09 -17.59 8.21
C ASP A 133 3.00 -16.35 8.35
N LEU A 134 2.43 -15.16 8.17
CA LEU A 134 3.11 -13.88 8.45
C LEU A 134 3.18 -13.52 9.94
N GLY A 135 2.65 -14.38 10.82
CA GLY A 135 2.63 -14.15 12.26
C GLY A 135 1.57 -13.18 12.75
N TYR A 136 0.60 -12.84 11.90
CA TYR A 136 -0.54 -11.99 12.29
C TYR A 136 -1.70 -12.85 12.77
N ASN A 137 -2.27 -12.49 13.90
CA ASN A 137 -3.56 -13.05 14.33
C ASN A 137 -4.73 -12.15 13.87
N ALA A 138 -5.95 -12.67 13.97
CA ALA A 138 -7.14 -11.94 13.52
C ALA A 138 -7.32 -10.56 14.19
N ALA A 139 -6.84 -10.39 15.42
CA ALA A 139 -6.90 -9.13 16.14
C ALA A 139 -5.92 -8.08 15.57
N ASP A 140 -4.75 -8.51 15.11
CA ASP A 140 -3.74 -7.61 14.52
C ASP A 140 -4.22 -7.00 13.20
N LEU A 141 -5.06 -7.75 12.45
CA LEU A 141 -5.62 -7.31 11.19
C LEU A 141 -6.70 -6.25 11.32
N MET A 142 -7.42 -6.31 12.40
CA MET A 142 -8.59 -5.46 12.53
C MET A 142 -8.24 -4.03 12.89
N ASN A 143 -7.04 -3.77 13.44
CA ASN A 143 -6.67 -2.44 13.96
C ASN A 143 -7.82 -1.84 14.80
N VAL A 144 -8.57 -2.71 15.49
CA VAL A 144 -9.77 -2.37 16.25
C VAL A 144 -9.55 -2.62 17.72
N ASP A 145 -10.15 -1.81 18.56
CA ASP A 145 -10.09 -1.99 20.01
C ASP A 145 -11.14 -2.99 20.51
N PHE A 146 -12.23 -3.13 19.75
CA PHE A 146 -13.35 -3.98 20.10
C PHE A 146 -13.80 -4.82 18.91
N VAL A 147 -14.05 -6.09 19.17
CA VAL A 147 -14.66 -7.04 18.24
C VAL A 147 -15.94 -7.55 18.83
N PHE A 148 -17.05 -7.32 18.14
CA PHE A 148 -18.35 -7.91 18.50
C PHE A 148 -18.57 -9.15 17.62
N ILE A 149 -18.74 -10.29 18.25
CA ILE A 149 -19.14 -11.53 17.58
C ILE A 149 -20.65 -11.65 17.76
N VAL A 150 -21.38 -11.67 16.64
CA VAL A 150 -22.84 -11.74 16.64
C VAL A 150 -23.32 -13.03 16.00
N GLU A 151 -24.45 -13.57 16.51
CA GLU A 151 -24.96 -14.87 16.09
C GLU A 151 -25.67 -14.83 14.73
N GLY A 152 -26.26 -13.69 14.37
CA GLY A 152 -27.09 -13.56 13.18
C GLY A 152 -26.76 -12.41 12.26
N LYS A 153 -27.05 -12.59 10.96
CA LYS A 153 -26.86 -11.54 9.95
C LYS A 153 -27.62 -10.24 10.30
N GLN A 154 -28.77 -10.34 10.95
CA GLN A 154 -29.54 -9.15 11.32
C GLN A 154 -28.85 -8.33 12.41
N ASP A 155 -28.14 -8.98 13.33
CA ASP A 155 -27.42 -8.29 14.42
C ASP A 155 -26.21 -7.55 13.85
N LYS A 156 -25.58 -8.09 12.80
CA LYS A 156 -24.50 -7.42 12.07
C LYS A 156 -24.94 -6.08 11.46
N TYR A 157 -26.19 -5.93 11.07
CA TYR A 157 -26.74 -4.67 10.54
C TYR A 157 -27.31 -3.75 11.65
N ARG A 158 -27.92 -4.33 12.66
CA ARG A 158 -28.58 -3.56 13.73
C ARG A 158 -27.59 -3.00 14.74
N LEU A 159 -26.54 -3.75 15.10
CA LEU A 159 -25.56 -3.34 16.08
C LEU A 159 -24.82 -2.04 15.69
N PRO A 160 -24.36 -1.83 14.44
CA PRO A 160 -23.82 -0.55 14.01
C PRO A 160 -24.77 0.61 14.25
N MET A 161 -26.06 0.47 13.88
CA MET A 161 -27.07 1.51 14.06
C MET A 161 -27.31 1.85 15.54
N LEU A 162 -27.28 0.85 16.41
CA LEU A 162 -27.41 1.06 17.86
C LEU A 162 -26.17 1.77 18.42
N LEU A 163 -24.98 1.34 18.03
CA LEU A 163 -23.72 1.96 18.45
C LEU A 163 -23.65 3.42 18.00
N GLU A 164 -24.05 3.71 16.76
CA GLU A 164 -24.13 5.07 16.23
C GLU A 164 -25.10 5.95 17.02
N HIS A 165 -26.24 5.39 17.41
CA HIS A 165 -27.25 6.13 18.18
C HIS A 165 -26.77 6.53 19.57
N TYR A 166 -25.99 5.67 20.22
CA TYR A 166 -25.52 5.91 21.60
C TYR A 166 -24.14 6.56 21.70
N TYR A 167 -23.34 6.45 20.65
CA TYR A 167 -21.93 6.88 20.62
C TYR A 167 -21.63 7.58 19.29
N SER A 168 -21.95 8.87 19.21
CA SER A 168 -21.78 9.66 17.96
C SER A 168 -20.34 9.74 17.45
N ASP A 169 -19.35 9.51 18.31
CA ASP A 169 -17.93 9.64 17.98
C ASP A 169 -17.31 8.34 17.42
N ILE A 170 -18.12 7.29 17.20
CA ILE A 170 -17.66 5.99 16.73
C ILE A 170 -17.38 5.97 15.22
N HIS A 171 -17.96 6.92 14.47
CA HIS A 171 -17.78 6.99 13.03
C HIS A 171 -16.56 7.83 12.64
N SER A 172 -15.83 7.34 11.63
CA SER A 172 -14.85 8.13 10.91
C SER A 172 -15.58 9.08 9.93
N GLU A 173 -14.89 10.11 9.43
CA GLU A 173 -15.41 11.01 8.38
C GLU A 173 -15.93 10.24 7.15
N ASP A 174 -15.45 9.01 6.93
CA ASP A 174 -15.86 8.11 5.83
C ASP A 174 -17.15 7.31 6.12
N GLY A 175 -17.81 7.52 7.26
CA GLY A 175 -19.00 6.78 7.67
C GLY A 175 -18.75 5.33 8.10
N ARG A 176 -17.49 4.94 8.40
CA ARG A 176 -17.12 3.61 8.92
C ARG A 176 -17.02 3.65 10.44
N LEU A 177 -17.32 2.52 11.07
CA LEU A 177 -17.09 2.36 12.52
C LEU A 177 -15.60 2.46 12.82
N ASN A 178 -15.24 3.42 13.66
CA ASN A 178 -13.87 3.57 14.13
C ASN A 178 -13.55 2.50 15.17
N ARG A 179 -12.45 1.74 14.94
CA ARG A 179 -11.84 0.84 15.93
C ARG A 179 -12.79 -0.23 16.49
N ILE A 180 -13.90 -0.51 15.77
CA ILE A 180 -14.88 -1.55 16.13
C ILE A 180 -15.12 -2.44 14.92
N SER A 181 -15.06 -3.75 15.12
CA SER A 181 -15.45 -4.75 14.12
C SER A 181 -16.63 -5.58 14.60
N ILE A 182 -17.51 -5.94 13.68
CA ILE A 182 -18.68 -6.80 13.94
C ILE A 182 -18.60 -8.00 13.00
N LEU A 183 -18.39 -9.17 13.57
CA LEU A 183 -18.19 -10.45 12.88
C LEU A 183 -19.45 -11.31 12.85
#